data_69901dbb053c5c57a7d75f4a94165c88
#
_entry.id   69901dbb053c5c57a7d75f4a94165c88
#
_cell.length_a   1.000
_cell.length_b   1.000
_cell.length_c   1.000
_cell.angle_alpha   90.00
_cell.angle_beta   90.00
_cell.angle_gamma   90.00
#
_symmetry.space_group_name_H-M   'P 1'
#
loop_
_entity.id
_entity.type
_entity.pdbx_description
1 polymer ?
#
loop_
_entity_poly.entity_id
_entity_poly.type
_entity_poly.pdbx_seq_one_letter_code
_entity_poly.pdbx_strand_id
1 'polypeptide(L)'
;MGTVSKGNVTVVLFCKRTSLLITSILLGLIASPNMGWAQKTPDINSSDLTPAYPTSPPPPRVKPLPDERGVQENSPGTDYRVGNLLGDVTGNLWVGSWRGLSRIDPKTGKIVSRVSLPNVAIGALAQDKVGRLWVGSYEGLVRVDPRTNEITAQNLFLPSKRVLSLLLDKRGYLWTGTDSGLALISPDQGLIMTTLKNLPGVSANTLTLDAEGQLWVGTLDGLVRVNTASATIMKRIADLPGTTVQALAISPEGLIWAGMPNNLLVINPKTGAVLRSVTRLRGRDVTAVRFAKDGSLWVGTNNGLLRLNPNTGAILDGEVAGLPSSRILALAPDIGNKLWIGTSEGLAWLMPKTDSAKPHIAFSRAVK
;
A
#
# COMPACT_ATOMS: atom_id res chain seq x y z
N MET A 1 -37.14 -55.58 22.40
CA MET A 1 -36.48 -56.61 21.55
C MET A 1 -36.14 -55.95 20.24
N GLY A 2 -34.89 -55.71 19.96
CA GLY A 2 -34.44 -55.07 18.74
C GLY A 2 -32.96 -54.76 18.86
N THR A 3 -32.14 -55.60 18.29
CA THR A 3 -30.69 -55.70 18.38
C THR A 3 -30.00 -54.62 17.55
N VAL A 4 -29.00 -54.00 18.11
CA VAL A 4 -28.06 -53.05 17.49
C VAL A 4 -26.95 -53.84 16.83
N SER A 5 -26.69 -53.59 15.55
CA SER A 5 -25.52 -54.09 14.81
C SER A 5 -24.49 -52.99 14.65
N LYS A 6 -23.30 -53.18 15.17
CA LYS A 6 -22.10 -52.35 14.97
C LYS A 6 -21.39 -52.80 13.71
N GLY A 7 -21.20 -51.91 12.76
CA GLY A 7 -20.35 -52.11 11.57
C GLY A 7 -18.94 -51.59 11.80
N ASN A 8 -17.95 -52.48 11.82
CA ASN A 8 -16.52 -52.16 11.82
C ASN A 8 -16.04 -51.74 10.43
N VAL A 9 -15.39 -50.58 10.32
CA VAL A 9 -14.65 -50.16 9.12
C VAL A 9 -13.17 -50.46 9.38
N THR A 10 -12.62 -51.41 8.62
CA THR A 10 -11.20 -51.74 8.60
C THR A 10 -10.49 -50.83 7.57
N VAL A 11 -9.54 -50.02 8.03
CA VAL A 11 -8.66 -49.24 7.17
C VAL A 11 -7.43 -50.08 6.86
N VAL A 12 -7.23 -50.43 5.55
CA VAL A 12 -6.02 -51.10 5.06
C VAL A 12 -5.03 -50.04 4.57
N LEU A 13 -3.92 -49.92 5.29
CA LEU A 13 -2.77 -49.13 4.81
C LEU A 13 -1.92 -49.93 3.85
N PHE A 14 -1.85 -49.53 2.58
CA PHE A 14 -0.88 -50.03 1.60
C PHE A 14 0.39 -49.19 1.66
N CYS A 15 1.46 -49.77 2.18
CA CYS A 15 2.82 -49.26 2.12
C CYS A 15 3.48 -49.81 0.84
N LYS A 16 3.74 -48.99 -0.18
CA LYS A 16 4.58 -49.37 -1.34
C LYS A 16 5.99 -48.79 -1.13
N ARG A 17 6.92 -49.70 -0.82
CA ARG A 17 8.37 -49.48 -0.95
C ARG A 17 8.71 -49.58 -2.46
N THR A 18 9.38 -48.57 -3.00
CA THR A 18 10.09 -48.64 -4.27
C THR A 18 11.58 -48.51 -4.01
N SER A 19 12.28 -49.59 -4.41
CA SER A 19 13.74 -49.76 -4.34
C SER A 19 14.44 -48.86 -5.35
N LEU A 20 15.51 -48.20 -4.92
CA LEU A 20 16.50 -47.56 -5.79
C LEU A 20 17.43 -48.69 -6.36
N LEU A 21 17.54 -48.79 -7.68
CA LEU A 21 18.61 -49.46 -8.35
C LEU A 21 19.69 -48.46 -8.75
N ILE A 22 20.85 -48.63 -8.16
CA ILE A 22 22.10 -47.95 -8.51
C ILE A 22 22.76 -48.78 -9.62
N THR A 23 22.91 -48.24 -10.81
CA THR A 23 23.72 -48.81 -11.87
C THR A 23 25.03 -48.02 -12.01
N SER A 24 26.11 -48.63 -11.56
CA SER A 24 27.47 -48.19 -11.79
C SER A 24 27.87 -48.53 -13.23
N ILE A 25 28.38 -47.57 -13.99
CA ILE A 25 29.07 -47.82 -15.28
C ILE A 25 30.53 -47.45 -15.09
N LEU A 26 31.36 -48.52 -15.32
CA LEU A 26 32.79 -48.53 -15.20
C LEU A 26 33.49 -47.99 -16.46
N LEU A 27 34.59 -47.35 -16.22
CA LEU A 27 35.71 -46.91 -17.08
C LEU A 27 35.91 -47.55 -18.45
N GLY A 28 36.26 -46.71 -19.43
CA GLY A 28 37.09 -47.03 -20.57
C GLY A 28 38.18 -45.97 -20.78
N LEU A 29 39.38 -46.29 -20.34
CA LEU A 29 40.63 -45.59 -20.68
C LEU A 29 41.05 -45.97 -22.11
N ILE A 30 41.20 -44.99 -22.99
CA ILE A 30 41.97 -45.15 -24.25
C ILE A 30 42.97 -44.01 -24.27
N ALA A 31 44.25 -44.37 -24.13
CA ALA A 31 45.42 -43.53 -24.35
C ALA A 31 45.74 -43.48 -25.86
N SER A 32 46.09 -42.32 -26.38
CA SER A 32 46.84 -42.12 -27.63
C SER A 32 47.47 -40.70 -27.67
N PRO A 33 48.50 -40.49 -28.51
CA PRO A 33 49.72 -39.89 -28.02
C PRO A 33 49.96 -38.42 -28.44
N ASN A 34 50.97 -37.87 -27.82
CA ASN A 34 51.65 -36.59 -28.03
C ASN A 34 51.64 -36.01 -29.45
N MET A 35 51.17 -34.77 -29.57
CA MET A 35 51.79 -33.78 -30.45
C MET A 35 51.86 -32.46 -29.70
N GLY A 36 53.12 -32.06 -29.37
CA GLY A 36 53.43 -30.81 -28.75
C GLY A 36 53.27 -29.63 -29.72
N TRP A 37 52.51 -28.65 -29.26
CA TRP A 37 52.67 -27.29 -29.72
C TRP A 37 52.80 -26.43 -28.48
N ALA A 38 54.03 -25.94 -28.22
CA ALA A 38 54.30 -24.96 -27.24
C ALA A 38 53.72 -23.60 -27.69
N GLN A 39 52.57 -23.24 -27.17
CA GLN A 39 52.13 -21.86 -27.22
C GLN A 39 52.58 -21.15 -25.95
N LYS A 40 53.45 -20.14 -26.12
CA LYS A 40 53.81 -19.18 -25.10
C LYS A 40 52.53 -18.54 -24.58
N THR A 41 52.21 -18.77 -23.31
CA THR A 41 51.24 -17.96 -22.59
C THR A 41 51.89 -16.60 -22.27
N PRO A 42 51.26 -15.48 -22.60
CA PRO A 42 51.72 -14.20 -22.07
C PRO A 42 51.48 -14.16 -20.57
N ASP A 43 52.51 -13.76 -19.81
CA ASP A 43 52.37 -13.44 -18.38
C ASP A 43 51.36 -12.32 -18.20
N ILE A 44 50.17 -12.68 -17.76
CA ILE A 44 49.19 -11.71 -17.31
C ILE A 44 49.45 -11.50 -15.83
N ASN A 45 50.04 -10.35 -15.51
CA ASN A 45 50.19 -9.86 -14.14
C ASN A 45 48.81 -9.87 -13.47
N SER A 46 48.68 -10.55 -12.35
CA SER A 46 47.44 -10.75 -11.58
C SER A 46 46.93 -9.48 -10.86
N SER A 47 47.42 -8.30 -11.24
CA SER A 47 47.00 -7.00 -10.64
C SER A 47 45.91 -6.25 -11.39
N ASP A 48 45.48 -6.73 -12.61
CA ASP A 48 44.58 -5.94 -13.45
C ASP A 48 43.16 -6.56 -13.67
N LEU A 49 42.77 -7.57 -12.87
CA LEU A 49 41.43 -8.11 -12.91
C LEU A 49 40.57 -7.59 -11.75
N THR A 50 40.40 -6.27 -11.66
CA THR A 50 39.19 -5.73 -11.00
C THR A 50 38.07 -5.72 -12.02
N PRO A 51 36.98 -6.50 -11.82
CA PRO A 51 35.80 -6.33 -12.65
C PRO A 51 35.25 -4.92 -12.35
N ALA A 52 35.31 -4.04 -13.33
CA ALA A 52 34.61 -2.77 -13.30
C ALA A 52 33.11 -3.01 -13.38
N TYR A 53 32.49 -3.44 -12.27
CA TYR A 53 31.08 -3.23 -12.09
C TYR A 53 30.88 -1.72 -11.95
N PRO A 54 29.99 -1.10 -12.73
CA PRO A 54 29.63 0.28 -12.48
C PRO A 54 29.04 0.33 -11.07
N THR A 55 29.83 0.82 -10.11
CA THR A 55 29.31 1.15 -8.79
C THR A 55 28.24 2.20 -8.98
N SER A 56 26.98 1.80 -8.77
CA SER A 56 25.89 2.76 -8.69
C SER A 56 26.32 3.86 -7.73
N PRO A 57 26.17 5.15 -8.08
CA PRO A 57 26.51 6.21 -7.16
C PRO A 57 25.72 5.97 -5.86
N PRO A 58 26.33 6.15 -4.68
CA PRO A 58 25.62 5.99 -3.42
C PRO A 58 24.39 6.89 -3.44
N PRO A 59 23.25 6.44 -2.90
CA PRO A 59 22.04 7.24 -2.85
C PRO A 59 22.36 8.58 -2.19
N PRO A 60 21.80 9.70 -2.68
CA PRO A 60 22.11 11.01 -2.15
C PRO A 60 21.77 11.03 -0.65
N ARG A 61 22.75 11.36 0.17
CA ARG A 61 22.54 11.56 1.61
C ARG A 61 21.59 12.75 1.79
N VAL A 62 20.41 12.48 2.27
CA VAL A 62 19.47 13.53 2.63
C VAL A 62 19.99 14.17 3.92
N LYS A 63 20.48 15.41 3.81
CA LYS A 63 20.90 16.17 4.98
C LYS A 63 19.68 16.42 5.87
N PRO A 64 19.80 16.29 7.21
CA PRO A 64 18.76 16.75 8.11
C PRO A 64 18.45 18.23 7.83
N LEU A 65 17.19 18.60 7.79
CA LEU A 65 16.79 20.00 7.62
C LEU A 65 17.32 20.85 8.77
N PRO A 66 17.77 22.09 8.51
CA PRO A 66 18.12 23.04 9.56
C PRO A 66 16.91 23.28 10.49
N ASP A 67 17.23 23.56 11.75
CA ASP A 67 16.27 23.83 12.83
C ASP A 67 15.14 24.78 12.40
N GLU A 68 13.89 24.44 12.73
CA GLU A 68 12.63 25.04 12.21
C GLU A 68 12.42 26.53 12.47
N ARG A 69 13.37 27.22 13.12
CA ARG A 69 13.23 28.60 13.58
C ARG A 69 13.34 29.69 12.53
N GLY A 70 13.38 29.35 11.22
CA GLY A 70 13.69 30.35 10.19
C GLY A 70 12.89 30.32 8.90
N VAL A 71 11.99 29.38 8.67
CA VAL A 71 11.27 29.32 7.40
C VAL A 71 9.89 29.98 7.52
N GLN A 72 9.82 31.26 7.19
CA GLN A 72 8.55 31.94 6.93
C GLN A 72 7.95 31.42 5.63
N GLU A 73 6.91 30.61 5.73
CA GLU A 73 6.35 29.83 4.64
C GLU A 73 5.04 30.37 4.08
N ASN A 74 4.91 31.64 3.96
CA ASN A 74 3.79 32.28 3.29
C ASN A 74 4.12 32.69 1.85
N SER A 75 4.95 31.89 1.15
CA SER A 75 5.19 32.11 -0.28
C SER A 75 3.93 31.80 -1.07
N PRO A 76 3.50 32.69 -2.00
CA PRO A 76 2.41 32.38 -2.92
C PRO A 76 2.76 31.11 -3.72
N GLY A 77 1.88 30.10 -3.69
CA GLY A 77 2.09 28.82 -4.38
C GLY A 77 2.52 27.66 -3.50
N THR A 78 2.66 27.82 -2.17
CA THR A 78 2.92 26.71 -1.27
C THR A 78 1.76 25.71 -1.30
N ASP A 79 2.08 24.44 -1.59
CA ASP A 79 1.11 23.34 -1.58
C ASP A 79 0.99 22.76 -0.16
N TYR A 80 -0.17 22.87 0.47
CA TYR A 80 -0.44 22.37 1.81
C TYR A 80 -1.10 20.97 1.80
N ARG A 81 -1.26 20.34 0.65
CA ARG A 81 -1.93 19.05 0.54
C ARG A 81 -1.31 17.99 1.44
N VAL A 82 -2.17 17.29 2.16
CA VAL A 82 -1.84 16.07 2.90
C VAL A 82 -2.61 14.92 2.24
N GLY A 83 -1.94 14.24 1.33
CA GLY A 83 -2.54 13.20 0.50
C GLY A 83 -2.54 11.82 1.14
N ASN A 84 -1.66 11.57 2.10
CA ASN A 84 -1.53 10.26 2.70
C ASN A 84 -1.22 10.30 4.20
N LEU A 85 -1.82 9.36 4.92
CA LEU A 85 -1.69 9.17 6.35
C LEU A 85 -1.48 7.68 6.65
N LEU A 86 -0.53 7.35 7.53
CA LEU A 86 -0.24 5.98 7.93
C LEU A 86 0.11 5.93 9.43
N GLY A 87 -0.61 5.14 10.21
CA GLY A 87 -0.19 4.76 11.55
C GLY A 87 0.95 3.74 11.49
N ASP A 88 2.05 4.00 12.20
CA ASP A 88 3.16 3.07 12.25
C ASP A 88 3.00 2.05 13.39
N VAL A 89 3.82 1.00 13.35
CA VAL A 89 3.81 -0.08 14.37
C VAL A 89 4.16 0.42 15.78
N THR A 90 4.73 1.61 15.92
CA THR A 90 5.07 2.23 17.20
C THR A 90 3.98 3.17 17.70
N GLY A 91 2.88 3.31 16.95
CA GLY A 91 1.74 4.15 17.28
C GLY A 91 1.87 5.61 16.90
N ASN A 92 2.92 6.00 16.15
CA ASN A 92 3.04 7.34 15.59
C ASN A 92 2.27 7.44 14.25
N LEU A 93 2.08 8.67 13.79
CA LEU A 93 1.46 8.99 12.51
C LEU A 93 2.49 9.47 11.50
N TRP A 94 2.57 8.81 10.36
CA TRP A 94 3.28 9.33 9.20
C TRP A 94 2.34 10.14 8.33
N VAL A 95 2.81 11.31 7.93
CA VAL A 95 2.09 12.27 7.11
C VAL A 95 2.86 12.49 5.82
N GLY A 96 2.25 12.14 4.71
CA GLY A 96 2.75 12.43 3.36
C GLY A 96 2.22 13.78 2.89
N SER A 97 3.12 14.73 2.68
CA SER A 97 2.81 16.09 2.26
C SER A 97 3.77 16.57 1.16
N TRP A 98 3.57 17.79 0.66
CA TRP A 98 4.46 18.43 -0.29
C TRP A 98 5.92 18.59 0.18
N ARG A 99 6.13 18.60 1.51
CA ARG A 99 7.47 18.66 2.13
C ARG A 99 8.15 17.31 2.28
N GLY A 100 7.55 16.25 1.77
CA GLY A 100 7.98 14.89 1.99
C GLY A 100 7.21 14.24 3.13
N LEU A 101 7.91 13.45 3.96
CA LEU A 101 7.30 12.73 5.07
C LEU A 101 7.58 13.43 6.39
N SER A 102 6.58 13.44 7.24
CA SER A 102 6.72 13.87 8.64
C SER A 102 6.16 12.78 9.54
N ARG A 103 6.84 12.49 10.64
CA ARG A 103 6.37 11.60 11.69
C ARG A 103 5.88 12.42 12.86
N ILE A 104 4.67 12.18 13.31
CA ILE A 104 4.01 12.91 14.39
C ILE A 104 3.78 11.97 15.57
N ASP A 105 4.10 12.42 16.79
CA ASP A 105 3.55 11.81 17.99
C ASP A 105 2.07 12.21 18.11
N PRO A 106 1.12 11.26 17.98
CA PRO A 106 -0.30 11.61 17.94
C PRO A 106 -0.85 12.09 19.28
N LYS A 107 -0.18 11.82 20.40
CA LYS A 107 -0.60 12.29 21.73
C LYS A 107 -0.34 13.78 21.90
N THR A 108 0.88 14.21 21.56
CA THR A 108 1.32 15.60 21.73
C THR A 108 1.09 16.46 20.50
N GLY A 109 0.94 15.86 19.32
CA GLY A 109 0.88 16.55 18.03
C GLY A 109 2.25 17.05 17.54
N LYS A 110 3.34 16.74 18.25
CA LYS A 110 4.69 17.19 17.85
C LYS A 110 5.25 16.35 16.71
N ILE A 111 5.92 17.02 15.77
CA ILE A 111 6.70 16.36 14.73
C ILE A 111 7.97 15.82 15.38
N VAL A 112 8.17 14.50 15.29
CA VAL A 112 9.32 13.80 15.88
C VAL A 112 10.44 13.53 14.89
N SER A 113 10.12 13.43 13.59
CA SER A 113 11.11 13.33 12.53
C SER A 113 10.55 13.74 11.17
N ARG A 114 11.46 14.08 10.23
CA ARG A 114 11.12 14.40 8.85
C ARG A 114 12.08 13.71 7.89
N VAL A 115 11.53 13.27 6.76
CA VAL A 115 12.30 12.79 5.62
C VAL A 115 12.01 13.71 4.45
N SER A 116 13.03 14.42 4.00
CA SER A 116 12.89 15.32 2.85
C SER A 116 12.78 14.51 1.56
N LEU A 117 11.69 14.71 0.85
CA LEU A 117 11.45 14.20 -0.49
C LEU A 117 11.01 15.40 -1.34
N PRO A 118 11.92 16.30 -1.71
CA PRO A 118 11.58 17.56 -2.35
C PRO A 118 10.93 17.33 -3.72
N ASN A 119 9.93 18.13 -4.02
CA ASN A 119 9.19 18.12 -5.28
C ASN A 119 8.48 16.79 -5.62
N VAL A 120 8.18 15.98 -4.61
CA VAL A 120 7.58 14.66 -4.78
C VAL A 120 6.15 14.64 -4.26
N ALA A 121 5.18 14.45 -5.15
CA ALA A 121 3.79 14.19 -4.75
C ALA A 121 3.67 12.75 -4.24
N ILE A 122 3.44 12.60 -2.93
CA ILE A 122 3.29 11.28 -2.30
C ILE A 122 1.89 10.75 -2.60
N GLY A 123 1.82 9.63 -3.32
CA GLY A 123 0.60 8.95 -3.70
C GLY A 123 0.14 7.91 -2.68
N ALA A 124 1.07 7.21 -2.02
CA ALA A 124 0.75 6.15 -1.07
C ALA A 124 1.86 5.89 -0.06
N LEU A 125 1.48 5.36 1.09
CA LEU A 125 2.39 4.94 2.16
C LEU A 125 2.05 3.52 2.62
N ALA A 126 3.07 2.72 2.92
CA ALA A 126 2.92 1.43 3.58
C ALA A 126 4.13 1.16 4.48
N GLN A 127 3.93 0.40 5.57
CA GLN A 127 5.02 -0.02 6.45
C GLN A 127 5.13 -1.54 6.42
N ASP A 128 6.34 -2.06 6.21
CA ASP A 128 6.57 -3.51 6.20
C ASP A 128 6.69 -4.09 7.62
N LYS A 129 6.76 -5.42 7.70
CA LYS A 129 6.76 -6.16 8.97
C LYS A 129 7.98 -5.87 9.87
N VAL A 130 9.07 -5.38 9.28
CA VAL A 130 10.28 -4.99 10.04
C VAL A 130 10.34 -3.50 10.34
N GLY A 131 9.28 -2.76 9.97
CA GLY A 131 9.12 -1.36 10.30
C GLY A 131 9.66 -0.37 9.26
N ARG A 132 10.18 -0.83 8.11
CA ARG A 132 10.63 0.06 7.01
C ARG A 132 9.42 0.69 6.33
N LEU A 133 9.55 1.93 5.92
CA LEU A 133 8.48 2.69 5.29
C LEU A 133 8.63 2.69 3.76
N TRP A 134 7.59 2.28 3.06
CA TRP A 134 7.50 2.35 1.62
C TRP A 134 6.70 3.57 1.21
N VAL A 135 7.26 4.37 0.32
CA VAL A 135 6.71 5.63 -0.16
C VAL A 135 6.52 5.56 -1.65
N GLY A 136 5.27 5.52 -2.06
CA GLY A 136 4.88 5.65 -3.45
C GLY A 136 4.65 7.10 -3.81
N SER A 137 5.23 7.52 -4.93
CA SER A 137 5.14 8.88 -5.43
C SER A 137 4.81 8.91 -6.93
N TYR A 138 4.75 10.07 -7.50
CA TYR A 138 4.65 10.23 -8.96
C TYR A 138 5.99 10.04 -9.69
N GLU A 139 7.09 9.90 -8.93
CA GLU A 139 8.44 9.65 -9.47
C GLU A 139 8.92 8.21 -9.23
N GLY A 140 8.10 7.38 -8.62
CA GLY A 140 8.40 5.97 -8.34
C GLY A 140 8.17 5.57 -6.90
N LEU A 141 8.84 4.48 -6.52
CA LEU A 141 8.74 3.87 -5.19
C LEU A 141 10.10 3.94 -4.50
N VAL A 142 10.11 4.43 -3.27
CA VAL A 142 11.29 4.43 -2.41
C VAL A 142 11.00 3.74 -1.09
N ARG A 143 12.05 3.17 -0.47
CA ARG A 143 12.01 2.60 0.86
C ARG A 143 12.86 3.45 1.81
N VAL A 144 12.28 3.83 2.92
CA VAL A 144 12.90 4.66 3.96
C VAL A 144 13.07 3.86 5.24
N ASP A 145 14.24 3.95 5.88
CA ASP A 145 14.40 3.49 7.26
C ASP A 145 13.93 4.61 8.21
N PRO A 146 12.85 4.40 8.98
CA PRO A 146 12.31 5.44 9.86
C PRO A 146 13.17 5.75 11.09
N ARG A 147 14.25 5.00 11.33
CA ARG A 147 15.22 5.24 12.43
C ARG A 147 16.31 6.20 12.01
N THR A 148 16.82 6.05 10.78
CA THR A 148 17.89 6.89 10.23
C THR A 148 17.34 8.02 9.35
N ASN A 149 16.08 7.92 8.91
CA ASN A 149 15.42 8.76 7.91
C ASN A 149 16.10 8.72 6.53
N GLU A 150 16.82 7.63 6.23
CA GLU A 150 17.53 7.45 4.97
C GLU A 150 16.74 6.63 3.97
N ILE A 151 16.89 6.97 2.68
CA ILE A 151 16.37 6.15 1.58
C ILE A 151 17.28 4.93 1.44
N THR A 152 16.72 3.73 1.65
CA THR A 152 17.46 2.46 1.64
C THR A 152 17.26 1.65 0.36
N ALA A 153 16.25 1.97 -0.43
CA ALA A 153 16.02 1.37 -1.75
C ALA A 153 15.16 2.30 -2.62
N GLN A 154 15.35 2.18 -3.92
CA GLN A 154 14.54 2.87 -4.92
C GLN A 154 14.19 1.89 -6.05
N ASN A 155 12.94 1.87 -6.50
CA ASN A 155 12.50 1.06 -7.62
C ASN A 155 11.91 1.95 -8.72
N LEU A 156 12.56 1.94 -9.87
CA LEU A 156 12.21 2.74 -11.04
C LEU A 156 11.59 1.90 -12.18
N PHE A 157 11.55 0.56 -12.03
CA PHE A 157 11.10 -0.38 -13.07
C PHE A 157 9.64 -0.80 -12.91
N LEU A 158 8.83 -0.01 -12.21
CA LEU A 158 7.39 -0.23 -12.07
C LEU A 158 6.68 -0.14 -13.44
N PRO A 159 5.46 -0.69 -13.57
CA PRO A 159 4.63 -0.49 -14.77
C PRO A 159 4.47 0.98 -15.17
N SER A 160 4.42 1.86 -14.19
CA SER A 160 4.54 3.32 -14.31
C SER A 160 5.21 3.89 -13.07
N LYS A 161 5.86 5.05 -13.21
CA LYS A 161 6.43 5.79 -12.08
C LYS A 161 5.36 6.33 -11.13
N ARG A 162 4.15 6.59 -11.64
CA ARG A 162 3.05 7.16 -10.86
C ARG A 162 2.43 6.11 -9.95
N VAL A 163 2.89 6.05 -8.71
CA VAL A 163 2.35 5.14 -7.69
C VAL A 163 1.13 5.76 -7.05
N LEU A 164 0.00 5.05 -7.11
CA LEU A 164 -1.31 5.50 -6.59
C LEU A 164 -1.68 4.83 -5.27
N SER A 165 -1.26 3.58 -5.07
CA SER A 165 -1.64 2.79 -3.91
C SER A 165 -0.56 1.79 -3.52
N LEU A 166 -0.44 1.53 -2.21
CA LEU A 166 0.47 0.56 -1.62
C LEU A 166 -0.25 -0.28 -0.57
N LEU A 167 0.01 -1.57 -0.56
CA LEU A 167 -0.53 -2.49 0.44
C LEU A 167 0.39 -3.68 0.65
N LEU A 168 0.66 -4.05 1.91
CA LEU A 168 1.31 -5.32 2.21
C LEU A 168 0.28 -6.43 2.37
N ASP A 169 0.54 -7.58 1.74
CA ASP A 169 -0.26 -8.77 1.94
C ASP A 169 0.10 -9.50 3.27
N LYS A 170 -0.70 -10.49 3.63
CA LYS A 170 -0.48 -11.27 4.88
C LYS A 170 0.88 -11.96 4.92
N ARG A 171 1.49 -12.25 3.76
CA ARG A 171 2.83 -12.85 3.63
C ARG A 171 3.94 -11.82 3.81
N GLY A 172 3.64 -10.53 3.65
CA GLY A 172 4.57 -9.42 3.74
C GLY A 172 5.08 -8.91 2.40
N TYR A 173 4.55 -9.39 1.27
CA TYR A 173 4.87 -8.83 -0.04
C TYR A 173 4.14 -7.50 -0.25
N LEU A 174 4.82 -6.56 -0.92
CA LEU A 174 4.27 -5.25 -1.20
C LEU A 174 3.56 -5.23 -2.57
N TRP A 175 2.29 -4.94 -2.56
CA TRP A 175 1.50 -4.63 -3.74
C TRP A 175 1.55 -3.14 -4.03
N THR A 176 1.94 -2.80 -5.24
CA THR A 176 2.13 -1.42 -5.70
C THR A 176 1.22 -1.15 -6.88
N GLY A 177 0.18 -0.37 -6.64
CA GLY A 177 -0.72 0.08 -7.70
C GLY A 177 -0.21 1.33 -8.37
N THR A 178 -0.22 1.32 -9.70
CA THR A 178 0.17 2.45 -10.56
C THR A 178 -0.97 2.82 -11.51
N ASP A 179 -0.84 3.91 -12.26
CA ASP A 179 -1.79 4.27 -13.31
C ASP A 179 -1.71 3.37 -14.56
N SER A 180 -0.74 2.45 -14.60
CA SER A 180 -0.52 1.54 -15.75
C SER A 180 -0.42 0.08 -15.34
N GLY A 181 -0.96 -0.29 -14.18
CA GLY A 181 -1.01 -1.66 -13.69
C GLY A 181 -0.64 -1.81 -12.23
N LEU A 182 -0.47 -3.06 -11.83
CA LEU A 182 -0.16 -3.50 -10.48
C LEU A 182 1.15 -4.28 -10.48
N ALA A 183 2.03 -4.03 -9.52
CA ALA A 183 3.25 -4.77 -9.29
C ALA A 183 3.26 -5.45 -7.92
N LEU A 184 3.84 -6.66 -7.86
CA LEU A 184 4.17 -7.35 -6.63
C LEU A 184 5.67 -7.24 -6.38
N ILE A 185 6.07 -6.77 -5.20
CA ILE A 185 7.45 -6.46 -4.84
C ILE A 185 7.85 -7.26 -3.61
N SER A 186 9.05 -7.85 -3.64
CA SER A 186 9.70 -8.42 -2.46
C SER A 186 10.18 -7.27 -1.56
N PRO A 187 9.65 -7.14 -0.33
CA PRO A 187 10.00 -6.00 0.54
C PRO A 187 11.46 -6.04 1.00
N ASP A 188 12.08 -7.21 1.08
CA ASP A 188 13.46 -7.35 1.54
C ASP A 188 14.47 -6.88 0.49
N GLN A 189 14.28 -7.31 -0.74
CA GLN A 189 15.17 -6.98 -1.85
C GLN A 189 14.72 -5.73 -2.63
N GLY A 190 13.43 -5.35 -2.54
CA GLY A 190 12.85 -4.28 -3.35
C GLY A 190 12.66 -4.67 -4.82
N LEU A 191 12.77 -5.97 -5.14
CA LEU A 191 12.66 -6.46 -6.52
C LEU A 191 11.21 -6.71 -6.91
N ILE A 192 10.90 -6.42 -8.18
CA ILE A 192 9.60 -6.77 -8.78
C ILE A 192 9.57 -8.27 -9.01
N MET A 193 8.60 -8.93 -8.39
CA MET A 193 8.35 -10.36 -8.56
C MET A 193 7.47 -10.64 -9.78
N THR A 194 6.46 -9.80 -9.99
CA THR A 194 5.56 -9.89 -11.15
C THR A 194 4.78 -8.59 -11.34
N THR A 195 4.16 -8.45 -12.52
CA THR A 195 3.32 -7.32 -12.87
C THR A 195 2.00 -7.79 -13.51
N LEU A 196 0.91 -7.11 -13.18
CA LEU A 196 -0.40 -7.30 -13.80
C LEU A 196 -0.78 -6.01 -14.54
N LYS A 197 -0.74 -6.06 -15.89
CA LYS A 197 -1.09 -4.93 -16.76
C LYS A 197 -2.52 -5.02 -17.31
N ASN A 198 -3.15 -6.18 -17.22
CA ASN A 198 -4.49 -6.44 -17.78
C ASN A 198 -5.62 -6.13 -16.78
N LEU A 199 -5.52 -5.02 -16.06
CA LEU A 199 -6.59 -4.53 -15.21
C LEU A 199 -7.65 -3.81 -16.04
N PRO A 200 -8.94 -3.88 -15.66
CA PRO A 200 -9.97 -3.02 -16.27
C PRO A 200 -9.60 -1.55 -16.08
N GLY A 201 -9.68 -0.75 -17.14
CA GLY A 201 -9.26 0.66 -17.10
C GLY A 201 -7.79 0.88 -16.74
N VAL A 202 -6.95 -0.17 -16.75
CA VAL A 202 -5.48 -0.20 -16.61
C VAL A 202 -4.97 0.18 -15.22
N SER A 203 -5.53 1.18 -14.54
CA SER A 203 -4.96 1.73 -13.28
C SER A 203 -5.36 0.92 -12.05
N ALA A 204 -4.49 0.91 -11.03
CA ALA A 204 -4.74 0.34 -9.70
C ALA A 204 -4.81 1.47 -8.66
N ASN A 205 -5.98 2.11 -8.56
CA ASN A 205 -6.19 3.34 -7.78
C ASN A 205 -6.12 3.11 -6.28
N THR A 206 -6.69 2.01 -5.82
CA THR A 206 -6.80 1.69 -4.39
C THR A 206 -6.76 0.18 -4.17
N LEU A 207 -6.22 -0.23 -3.02
CA LEU A 207 -5.99 -1.63 -2.66
C LEU A 207 -6.58 -1.93 -1.29
N THR A 208 -7.13 -3.14 -1.11
CA THR A 208 -7.52 -3.66 0.20
C THR A 208 -7.46 -5.19 0.20
N LEU A 209 -7.34 -5.83 1.38
CA LEU A 209 -7.39 -7.28 1.53
C LEU A 209 -8.74 -7.70 2.09
N ASP A 210 -9.29 -8.79 1.57
CA ASP A 210 -10.44 -9.45 2.20
C ASP A 210 -10.03 -10.35 3.38
N ALA A 211 -10.99 -10.95 4.05
CA ALA A 211 -10.78 -11.82 5.21
C ALA A 211 -9.89 -13.03 4.84
N GLU A 212 -10.04 -13.56 3.63
CA GLU A 212 -9.24 -14.65 3.09
C GLU A 212 -7.81 -14.23 2.73
N GLY A 213 -7.50 -12.93 2.77
CA GLY A 213 -6.21 -12.37 2.43
C GLY A 213 -5.99 -12.23 0.92
N GLN A 214 -7.06 -12.26 0.12
CA GLN A 214 -6.99 -11.94 -1.30
C GLN A 214 -7.04 -10.44 -1.51
N LEU A 215 -6.38 -9.98 -2.56
CA LEU A 215 -6.27 -8.56 -2.86
C LEU A 215 -7.47 -8.08 -3.70
N TRP A 216 -8.10 -7.01 -3.26
CA TRP A 216 -9.07 -6.26 -4.05
C TRP A 216 -8.45 -4.98 -4.57
N VAL A 217 -8.60 -4.74 -5.84
CA VAL A 217 -8.05 -3.60 -6.58
C VAL A 217 -9.20 -2.79 -7.13
N GLY A 218 -9.28 -1.53 -6.71
CA GLY A 218 -10.15 -0.54 -7.33
C GLY A 218 -9.47 0.06 -8.56
N THR A 219 -10.18 0.05 -9.68
CA THR A 219 -9.65 0.46 -10.98
C THR A 219 -10.46 1.62 -11.57
N LEU A 220 -10.10 2.09 -12.76
CA LEU A 220 -10.93 3.05 -13.49
C LEU A 220 -12.22 2.43 -14.05
N ASP A 221 -12.29 1.10 -14.10
CA ASP A 221 -13.43 0.38 -14.64
C ASP A 221 -13.80 -0.81 -13.73
N GLY A 222 -14.27 -0.49 -12.52
CA GLY A 222 -14.77 -1.46 -11.55
C GLY A 222 -13.72 -2.02 -10.59
N LEU A 223 -13.92 -3.26 -10.15
CA LEU A 223 -13.15 -3.96 -9.14
C LEU A 223 -12.56 -5.26 -9.68
N VAL A 224 -11.37 -5.59 -9.18
CA VAL A 224 -10.71 -6.86 -9.49
C VAL A 224 -10.30 -7.55 -8.20
N ARG A 225 -10.56 -8.85 -8.09
CA ARG A 225 -10.03 -9.73 -7.04
C ARG A 225 -8.81 -10.46 -7.58
N VAL A 226 -7.69 -10.37 -6.88
CA VAL A 226 -6.42 -10.98 -7.26
C VAL A 226 -6.00 -11.99 -6.20
N ASN A 227 -5.61 -13.18 -6.64
CA ASN A 227 -5.00 -14.18 -5.78
C ASN A 227 -3.61 -13.69 -5.36
N THR A 228 -3.41 -13.48 -4.05
CA THR A 228 -2.13 -12.95 -3.56
C THR A 228 -0.97 -13.93 -3.74
N ALA A 229 -1.21 -15.25 -3.72
CA ALA A 229 -0.16 -16.26 -3.84
C ALA A 229 0.35 -16.40 -5.28
N SER A 230 -0.55 -16.43 -6.27
CA SER A 230 -0.21 -16.65 -7.69
C SER A 230 -0.14 -15.36 -8.50
N ALA A 231 -0.56 -14.23 -7.94
CA ALA A 231 -0.71 -12.95 -8.63
C ALA A 231 -1.62 -13.06 -9.89
N THR A 232 -2.68 -13.87 -9.81
CA THR A 232 -3.63 -14.04 -10.92
C THR A 232 -4.97 -13.40 -10.60
N ILE A 233 -5.64 -12.85 -11.62
CA ILE A 233 -6.98 -12.29 -11.47
C ILE A 233 -7.98 -13.45 -11.28
N MET A 234 -8.68 -13.44 -10.15
CA MET A 234 -9.70 -14.42 -9.80
C MET A 234 -11.10 -14.00 -10.25
N LYS A 235 -11.41 -12.71 -10.14
CA LYS A 235 -12.73 -12.16 -10.39
C LYS A 235 -12.65 -10.72 -10.86
N ARG A 236 -13.55 -10.35 -11.74
CA ARG A 236 -13.79 -8.96 -12.16
C ARG A 236 -15.24 -8.61 -11.84
N ILE A 237 -15.46 -7.42 -11.31
CA ILE A 237 -16.77 -6.83 -11.09
C ILE A 237 -16.78 -5.53 -11.90
N ALA A 238 -17.36 -5.62 -13.08
CA ALA A 238 -17.70 -4.50 -13.95
C ALA A 238 -19.16 -4.10 -13.67
N ASP A 239 -19.73 -3.27 -14.47
CA ASP A 239 -21.15 -2.87 -14.42
C ASP A 239 -21.59 -2.25 -13.08
N LEU A 240 -20.65 -1.61 -12.39
CA LEU A 240 -20.96 -0.85 -11.19
C LEU A 240 -21.67 0.46 -11.57
N PRO A 241 -22.58 0.97 -10.72
CA PRO A 241 -23.18 2.29 -10.89
C PRO A 241 -22.11 3.41 -10.78
N GLY A 242 -21.46 3.74 -11.85
CA GLY A 242 -20.22 4.51 -11.94
C GLY A 242 -19.03 3.57 -12.13
N THR A 243 -18.03 3.95 -12.92
CA THR A 243 -16.96 3.04 -13.33
C THR A 243 -15.76 3.09 -12.41
N THR A 244 -15.30 4.30 -12.05
CA THR A 244 -14.05 4.52 -11.33
C THR A 244 -14.19 4.26 -9.83
N VAL A 245 -13.39 3.34 -9.29
CA VAL A 245 -13.27 3.11 -7.85
C VAL A 245 -12.07 3.87 -7.30
N GLN A 246 -12.33 4.84 -6.41
CA GLN A 246 -11.31 5.75 -5.85
C GLN A 246 -10.88 5.36 -4.45
N ALA A 247 -11.76 4.76 -3.66
CA ALA A 247 -11.49 4.34 -2.29
C ALA A 247 -12.09 2.97 -1.99
N LEU A 248 -11.38 2.16 -1.19
CA LEU A 248 -11.84 0.86 -0.74
C LEU A 248 -11.64 0.71 0.77
N ALA A 249 -12.62 0.07 1.41
CA ALA A 249 -12.52 -0.43 2.77
C ALA A 249 -13.25 -1.77 2.88
N ILE A 250 -12.81 -2.62 3.81
CA ILE A 250 -13.53 -3.83 4.20
C ILE A 250 -14.18 -3.57 5.54
N SER A 251 -15.47 -3.84 5.65
CA SER A 251 -16.20 -3.75 6.92
C SER A 251 -15.80 -4.91 7.86
N PRO A 252 -16.07 -4.80 9.17
CA PRO A 252 -15.85 -5.89 10.12
C PRO A 252 -16.56 -7.20 9.70
N GLU A 253 -17.71 -7.11 9.02
CA GLU A 253 -18.49 -8.23 8.49
C GLU A 253 -17.92 -8.79 7.16
N GLY A 254 -16.84 -8.20 6.64
CA GLY A 254 -16.18 -8.62 5.41
C GLY A 254 -16.80 -8.09 4.12
N LEU A 255 -17.69 -7.10 4.16
CA LEU A 255 -18.25 -6.48 2.97
C LEU A 255 -17.29 -5.42 2.41
N ILE A 256 -17.27 -5.29 1.08
CA ILE A 256 -16.48 -4.25 0.40
C ILE A 256 -17.28 -2.96 0.35
N TRP A 257 -16.67 -1.88 0.83
CA TRP A 257 -17.19 -0.53 0.64
C TRP A 257 -16.33 0.16 -0.41
N ALA A 258 -16.97 0.50 -1.54
CA ALA A 258 -16.31 1.09 -2.69
C ALA A 258 -16.78 2.54 -2.87
N GLY A 259 -15.86 3.47 -2.64
CA GLY A 259 -16.05 4.90 -2.89
C GLY A 259 -15.78 5.23 -4.36
N MET A 260 -16.71 5.93 -4.97
CA MET A 260 -16.73 6.27 -6.39
C MET A 260 -17.08 7.76 -6.56
N PRO A 261 -16.89 8.34 -7.74
CA PRO A 261 -17.53 9.61 -8.08
C PRO A 261 -19.04 9.51 -7.87
N ASN A 262 -19.60 10.41 -7.07
CA ASN A 262 -21.02 10.53 -6.78
C ASN A 262 -21.70 9.34 -6.07
N ASN A 263 -20.93 8.35 -5.56
CA ASN A 263 -21.54 7.15 -4.99
C ASN A 263 -20.66 6.44 -3.96
N LEU A 264 -21.29 5.68 -3.06
CA LEU A 264 -20.64 4.73 -2.17
C LEU A 264 -21.44 3.42 -2.20
N LEU A 265 -20.79 2.36 -2.66
CA LEU A 265 -21.41 1.05 -2.83
C LEU A 265 -20.98 0.09 -1.73
N VAL A 266 -21.90 -0.80 -1.34
CA VAL A 266 -21.61 -1.96 -0.49
C VAL A 266 -21.73 -3.21 -1.36
N ILE A 267 -20.67 -3.99 -1.43
CA ILE A 267 -20.55 -5.13 -2.35
C ILE A 267 -20.22 -6.39 -1.56
N ASN A 268 -20.90 -7.48 -1.89
CA ASN A 268 -20.57 -8.80 -1.36
C ASN A 268 -19.35 -9.36 -2.11
N PRO A 269 -18.21 -9.61 -1.43
CA PRO A 269 -16.99 -10.09 -2.10
C PRO A 269 -17.14 -11.49 -2.71
N LYS A 270 -18.03 -12.33 -2.17
CA LYS A 270 -18.24 -13.71 -2.64
C LYS A 270 -19.04 -13.73 -3.93
N THR A 271 -20.17 -13.03 -3.96
CA THR A 271 -21.05 -13.01 -5.13
C THR A 271 -20.67 -11.93 -6.15
N GLY A 272 -20.12 -10.81 -5.70
CA GLY A 272 -19.89 -9.61 -6.50
C GLY A 272 -21.13 -8.71 -6.61
N ALA A 273 -22.21 -9.10 -5.94
CA ALA A 273 -23.45 -8.33 -5.99
C ALA A 273 -23.35 -7.02 -5.22
N VAL A 274 -23.85 -5.95 -5.78
CA VAL A 274 -24.07 -4.67 -5.09
C VAL A 274 -25.26 -4.85 -4.16
N LEU A 275 -25.01 -4.86 -2.85
CA LEU A 275 -26.03 -5.01 -1.82
C LEU A 275 -26.75 -3.69 -1.53
N ARG A 276 -26.01 -2.58 -1.64
CA ARG A 276 -26.52 -1.25 -1.31
C ARG A 276 -25.74 -0.17 -2.04
N SER A 277 -26.46 0.90 -2.37
CA SER A 277 -25.91 2.19 -2.77
C SER A 277 -26.33 3.23 -1.74
N VAL A 278 -25.37 3.96 -1.17
CA VAL A 278 -25.64 5.01 -0.18
C VAL A 278 -26.05 6.27 -0.90
N THR A 279 -27.36 6.41 -1.13
CA THR A 279 -27.94 7.48 -1.98
C THR A 279 -27.78 8.89 -1.42
N ARG A 280 -27.55 9.04 -0.11
CA ARG A 280 -27.33 10.34 0.54
C ARG A 280 -26.00 11.00 0.16
N LEU A 281 -25.10 10.25 -0.53
CA LEU A 281 -23.83 10.75 -1.04
C LEU A 281 -23.86 11.11 -2.53
N ARG A 282 -25.03 11.12 -3.15
CA ARG A 282 -25.17 11.53 -4.56
C ARG A 282 -24.65 12.96 -4.73
N GLY A 283 -23.82 13.17 -5.75
CA GLY A 283 -23.19 14.46 -6.04
C GLY A 283 -21.93 14.76 -5.20
N ARG A 284 -21.46 13.80 -4.35
CA ARG A 284 -20.21 13.92 -3.61
C ARG A 284 -19.24 12.83 -4.06
N ASP A 285 -18.09 13.22 -4.56
CA ASP A 285 -17.00 12.28 -4.90
C ASP A 285 -16.42 11.70 -3.60
N VAL A 286 -16.47 10.38 -3.46
CA VAL A 286 -15.94 9.69 -2.30
C VAL A 286 -14.45 9.42 -2.50
N THR A 287 -13.62 10.13 -1.78
CA THR A 287 -12.16 10.10 -1.92
C THR A 287 -11.45 9.20 -0.90
N ALA A 288 -12.08 8.99 0.26
CA ALA A 288 -11.53 8.13 1.32
C ALA A 288 -12.65 7.44 2.09
N VAL A 289 -12.45 6.16 2.44
CA VAL A 289 -13.38 5.37 3.25
C VAL A 289 -12.57 4.60 4.29
N ARG A 290 -12.91 4.74 5.58
CA ARG A 290 -12.24 4.04 6.68
C ARG A 290 -13.21 3.66 7.78
N PHE A 291 -13.06 2.45 8.29
CA PHE A 291 -13.71 2.00 9.52
C PHE A 291 -12.84 2.36 10.72
N ALA A 292 -13.43 2.89 11.77
CA ALA A 292 -12.82 3.03 13.08
C ALA A 292 -13.04 1.77 13.91
N LYS A 293 -12.26 1.61 14.98
CA LYS A 293 -12.35 0.44 15.89
C LYS A 293 -13.71 0.31 16.57
N ASP A 294 -14.42 1.42 16.75
CA ASP A 294 -15.78 1.45 17.30
C ASP A 294 -16.85 1.01 16.29
N GLY A 295 -16.43 0.60 15.08
CA GLY A 295 -17.33 0.20 13.98
C GLY A 295 -17.92 1.37 13.21
N SER A 296 -17.64 2.62 13.55
CA SER A 296 -18.13 3.76 12.78
C SER A 296 -17.42 3.86 11.43
N LEU A 297 -18.15 4.29 10.42
CA LEU A 297 -17.65 4.47 9.07
C LEU A 297 -17.41 5.96 8.80
N TRP A 298 -16.16 6.30 8.51
CA TRP A 298 -15.75 7.63 8.10
C TRP A 298 -15.57 7.71 6.59
N VAL A 299 -16.22 8.68 5.99
CA VAL A 299 -16.24 8.91 4.54
C VAL A 299 -15.77 10.32 4.24
N GLY A 300 -14.58 10.41 3.64
CA GLY A 300 -14.05 11.64 3.09
C GLY A 300 -14.57 11.87 1.69
N THR A 301 -14.99 13.11 1.41
CA THR A 301 -15.50 13.49 0.10
C THR A 301 -14.78 14.75 -0.41
N ASN A 302 -15.07 15.14 -1.65
CA ASN A 302 -14.66 16.44 -2.19
C ASN A 302 -15.39 17.62 -1.51
N ASN A 303 -16.42 17.33 -0.70
CA ASN A 303 -17.25 18.34 -0.03
C ASN A 303 -17.54 17.93 1.43
N GLY A 304 -16.50 17.74 2.22
CA GLY A 304 -16.55 17.49 3.65
C GLY A 304 -16.33 16.05 4.07
N LEU A 305 -16.26 15.88 5.39
CA LEU A 305 -16.12 14.63 6.08
C LEU A 305 -17.46 14.23 6.69
N LEU A 306 -17.83 12.97 6.50
CA LEU A 306 -19.09 12.40 7.00
C LEU A 306 -18.80 11.18 7.87
N ARG A 307 -19.63 11.01 8.90
CA ARG A 307 -19.71 9.78 9.68
C ARG A 307 -21.01 9.06 9.38
N LEU A 308 -20.91 7.81 8.97
CA LEU A 308 -22.09 7.01 8.58
C LEU A 308 -22.28 5.83 9.53
N ASN A 309 -23.56 5.48 9.70
CA ASN A 309 -23.93 4.18 10.25
C ASN A 309 -23.77 3.11 9.15
N PRO A 310 -22.87 2.13 9.30
CA PRO A 310 -22.62 1.16 8.23
C PRO A 310 -23.82 0.23 7.98
N ASN A 311 -24.70 0.03 8.96
CA ASN A 311 -25.87 -0.84 8.81
C ASN A 311 -27.02 -0.17 8.04
N THR A 312 -27.23 1.11 8.26
CA THR A 312 -28.35 1.86 7.65
C THR A 312 -27.91 2.79 6.52
N GLY A 313 -26.63 3.16 6.44
CA GLY A 313 -26.12 4.19 5.54
C GLY A 313 -26.57 5.61 5.93
N ALA A 314 -27.15 5.77 7.13
CA ALA A 314 -27.54 7.08 7.64
C ALA A 314 -26.32 7.91 8.03
N ILE A 315 -26.33 9.21 7.75
CA ILE A 315 -25.37 10.16 8.27
C ILE A 315 -25.67 10.34 9.76
N LEU A 316 -24.67 10.08 10.61
CA LEU A 316 -24.81 10.13 12.07
C LEU A 316 -24.64 11.53 12.63
N ASP A 317 -23.72 12.29 12.06
CA ASP A 317 -23.33 13.61 12.55
C ASP A 317 -23.52 14.66 11.46
N GLY A 318 -23.59 15.94 11.83
CA GLY A 318 -23.54 17.05 10.90
C GLY A 318 -22.22 17.17 10.15
N GLU A 319 -22.06 18.24 9.37
CA GLU A 319 -20.78 18.52 8.74
C GLU A 319 -19.72 18.86 9.80
N VAL A 320 -18.55 18.22 9.72
CA VAL A 320 -17.43 18.46 10.63
C VAL A 320 -16.87 19.86 10.37
N ALA A 321 -16.97 20.73 11.37
CA ALA A 321 -16.42 22.08 11.32
C ALA A 321 -14.90 22.08 11.56
N GLY A 322 -14.21 23.20 11.26
CA GLY A 322 -12.79 23.41 11.60
C GLY A 322 -11.80 22.64 10.72
N LEU A 323 -12.21 22.07 9.62
CA LEU A 323 -11.32 21.46 8.63
C LEU A 323 -10.54 22.53 7.86
N PRO A 324 -9.24 22.33 7.53
CA PRO A 324 -8.49 23.27 6.69
C PRO A 324 -9.10 23.42 5.29
N SER A 325 -9.75 22.38 4.77
CA SER A 325 -10.49 22.38 3.51
C SER A 325 -11.59 21.32 3.54
N SER A 326 -12.65 21.55 2.79
CA SER A 326 -13.72 20.55 2.58
C SER A 326 -13.29 19.35 1.74
N ARG A 327 -12.23 19.48 0.92
CA ARG A 327 -11.73 18.38 0.10
C ARG A 327 -10.85 17.45 0.93
N ILE A 328 -11.41 16.32 1.33
CA ILE A 328 -10.72 15.28 2.09
C ILE A 328 -9.90 14.41 1.13
N LEU A 329 -8.66 14.10 1.50
CA LEU A 329 -7.75 13.27 0.70
C LEU A 329 -7.38 11.98 1.40
N ALA A 330 -7.21 12.00 2.72
CA ALA A 330 -6.78 10.85 3.50
C ALA A 330 -7.44 10.82 4.89
N LEU A 331 -7.67 9.62 5.40
CA LEU A 331 -8.21 9.38 6.73
C LEU A 331 -7.39 8.33 7.46
N ALA A 332 -7.08 8.57 8.73
CA ALA A 332 -6.41 7.62 9.62
C ALA A 332 -7.08 7.63 10.99
N PRO A 333 -8.08 6.76 11.21
CA PRO A 333 -8.76 6.63 12.48
C PRO A 333 -7.90 5.94 13.54
N ASP A 334 -8.25 6.13 14.81
CA ASP A 334 -7.74 5.42 15.97
C ASP A 334 -6.24 5.59 16.27
N ILE A 335 -5.59 6.60 15.71
CA ILE A 335 -4.18 6.89 15.99
C ILE A 335 -4.11 7.93 17.11
N GLY A 336 -3.61 7.53 18.29
CA GLY A 336 -3.60 8.36 19.49
C GLY A 336 -5.00 8.75 19.95
N ASN A 337 -5.99 7.88 19.77
CA ASN A 337 -7.40 8.10 20.08
C ASN A 337 -8.00 9.31 19.34
N LYS A 338 -7.55 9.55 18.12
CA LYS A 338 -8.01 10.62 17.22
C LYS A 338 -8.29 10.06 15.84
N LEU A 339 -9.16 10.75 15.10
CA LEU A 339 -9.25 10.63 13.64
C LEU A 339 -8.36 11.73 13.04
N TRP A 340 -7.35 11.33 12.30
CA TRP A 340 -6.51 12.24 11.54
C TRP A 340 -7.05 12.40 10.12
N ILE A 341 -7.05 13.62 9.61
CA ILE A 341 -7.73 14.01 8.37
C ILE A 341 -6.76 14.81 7.52
N GLY A 342 -6.36 14.23 6.39
CA GLY A 342 -5.60 14.93 5.36
C GLY A 342 -6.54 15.62 4.38
N THR A 343 -6.31 16.88 4.12
CA THR A 343 -7.10 17.71 3.21
C THR A 343 -6.23 18.34 2.12
N SER A 344 -6.86 19.00 1.14
CA SER A 344 -6.13 19.76 0.11
C SER A 344 -5.40 21.00 0.65
N GLU A 345 -5.72 21.47 1.88
CA GLU A 345 -5.16 22.68 2.49
C GLU A 345 -4.53 22.42 3.87
N GLY A 346 -4.28 21.16 4.22
CA GLY A 346 -3.59 20.83 5.46
C GLY A 346 -4.03 19.55 6.14
N LEU A 347 -3.49 19.38 7.35
CA LEU A 347 -3.78 18.30 8.27
C LEU A 347 -4.68 18.80 9.39
N ALA A 348 -5.68 18.00 9.75
CA ALA A 348 -6.49 18.22 10.95
C ALA A 348 -6.65 16.91 11.73
N TRP A 349 -7.14 17.03 12.95
CA TRP A 349 -7.53 15.89 13.77
C TRP A 349 -8.84 16.16 14.50
N LEU A 350 -9.59 15.09 14.73
CA LEU A 350 -10.89 15.10 15.40
C LEU A 350 -10.83 14.15 16.59
N MET A 351 -11.32 14.59 17.74
CA MET A 351 -11.52 13.70 18.88
C MET A 351 -12.79 12.88 18.70
N PRO A 352 -12.85 11.65 19.22
CA PRO A 352 -14.09 10.89 19.28
C PRO A 352 -15.21 11.70 19.94
N LYS A 353 -16.40 11.68 19.39
CA LYS A 353 -17.60 12.35 19.92
C LYS A 353 -17.57 13.89 19.86
N THR A 354 -16.72 14.50 19.06
CA THR A 354 -16.75 15.93 18.77
C THR A 354 -17.08 16.19 17.32
N ASP A 355 -17.70 17.33 17.01
CA ASP A 355 -18.08 17.72 15.63
C ASP A 355 -17.13 18.78 15.07
N SER A 356 -16.07 19.12 15.79
CA SER A 356 -15.12 20.14 15.37
C SER A 356 -13.71 19.58 15.30
N ALA A 357 -13.14 19.61 14.11
CA ALA A 357 -11.75 19.26 13.86
C ALA A 357 -10.82 20.43 14.27
N LYS A 358 -9.60 20.06 14.64
CA LYS A 358 -8.55 21.04 14.98
C LYS A 358 -7.45 20.97 13.90
N PRO A 359 -7.18 22.08 13.19
CA PRO A 359 -6.07 22.15 12.26
C PRO A 359 -4.72 21.95 12.96
N HIS A 360 -3.80 21.27 12.29
CA HIS A 360 -2.43 21.10 12.76
C HIS A 360 -1.55 22.24 12.21
N ILE A 361 -1.01 23.06 13.11
CA ILE A 361 -0.34 24.34 12.77
C ILE A 361 0.80 24.14 11.75
N ALA A 362 1.59 23.08 11.88
CA ALA A 362 2.74 22.84 10.98
C ALA A 362 2.34 22.40 9.55
N PHE A 363 1.07 22.06 9.30
CA PHE A 363 0.56 21.59 8.01
C PHE A 363 -0.61 22.42 7.49
N SER A 364 -0.93 23.51 8.12
CA SER A 364 -2.03 24.39 7.71
C SER A 364 -1.49 25.76 7.35
N ARG A 365 -2.16 26.42 6.41
CA ARG A 365 -1.91 27.81 6.12
C ARG A 365 -2.15 28.61 7.39
N ALA A 366 -1.21 29.49 7.75
CA ALA A 366 -1.44 30.42 8.87
C ALA A 366 -2.70 31.24 8.57
N VAL A 367 -3.71 31.10 9.41
CA VAL A 367 -4.87 32.00 9.36
C VAL A 367 -4.36 33.37 9.82
N LYS A 368 -4.36 34.34 8.88
CA LYS A 368 -4.05 35.72 9.16
C LYS A 368 -5.17 36.36 9.97
#